data_768aabd9342ba6453ce3c8685d9be96d
#
_entry.id   768aabd9342ba6453ce3c8685d9be96d
#
_cell.length_a   1.000
_cell.length_b   1.000
_cell.length_c   1.000
_cell.angle_alpha   90.00
_cell.angle_beta   90.00
_cell.angle_gamma   90.00
#
_symmetry.space_group_name_H-M   'P 1'
#
loop_
_entity.id
_entity.type
_entity.pdbx_description
1 polymer ?
#
loop_
_entity_poly.entity_id
_entity_poly.type
_entity_poly.pdbx_seq_one_letter_code
_entity_poly.pdbx_strand_id
1 'polypeptide(L)'
;FAFVDQGGFRTTAAGVDSPGVIQRVASPNGAGLRSTRMAEAPLLPAAERPFTRTLAVMYTRQALVSLTTSGFTVLPWDYDASVAPPRIDRIVNAADYTGNTAPGSLISLIGSNLSPVNQATSTTPLPTALGESCLTVNGVPVPMLFASSEQINAQVPYQVDGNVTLILRTPGGVSDNYNLTILPAAPSIFRSGSNGVETNLPVIVRAKNGELTTVSNPLRANDLITIYLTGMGNTSPAVEAGHPGGSNPVSAPIIEASVRLGDRPLAVEFVGLAPGQVGVYQIEARIPYGVPTGFDIPLTVQQGPQATTVPVRVID
;
A
#
# COMPACT_ATOMS: atom_id res chain seq x y z
N PHE A 1 -11.15 -24.52 28.55
CA PHE A 1 -10.18 -23.42 28.50
C PHE A 1 -10.84 -22.13 28.97
N ALA A 2 -10.03 -21.24 29.52
CA ALA A 2 -10.38 -19.85 29.72
C ALA A 2 -9.43 -18.98 28.89
N PHE A 3 -9.89 -17.84 28.48
CA PHE A 3 -9.07 -16.85 27.78
C PHE A 3 -9.03 -15.57 28.64
N VAL A 4 -7.83 -15.06 28.82
CA VAL A 4 -7.58 -13.86 29.59
C VAL A 4 -6.99 -12.82 28.64
N ASP A 5 -7.71 -11.71 28.48
CA ASP A 5 -7.21 -10.50 27.83
C ASP A 5 -6.43 -9.70 28.88
N GLN A 6 -5.13 -9.61 28.73
CA GLN A 6 -4.28 -8.87 29.66
C GLN A 6 -4.21 -7.37 29.30
N GLY A 7 -4.87 -6.95 28.23
CA GLY A 7 -4.86 -5.57 27.77
C GLY A 7 -3.48 -5.06 27.37
N GLY A 8 -3.44 -4.08 26.49
CA GLY A 8 -2.23 -3.34 26.16
C GLY A 8 -2.07 -2.16 27.13
N PHE A 9 -0.84 -1.80 27.42
CA PHE A 9 -0.53 -0.59 28.18
C PHE A 9 -0.07 0.51 27.23
N ARG A 10 -0.63 1.70 27.37
CA ARG A 10 -0.02 2.90 26.80
C ARG A 10 1.14 3.31 27.70
N THR A 11 2.35 3.27 27.20
CA THR A 11 3.45 3.94 27.87
C THR A 11 3.44 5.40 27.44
N THR A 12 3.06 6.27 28.36
CA THR A 12 2.93 7.71 28.14
C THR A 12 4.25 8.42 27.78
N ALA A 13 5.39 7.79 28.00
CA ALA A 13 6.70 8.39 27.76
C ALA A 13 7.20 8.30 26.29
N ALA A 14 6.63 7.45 25.45
CA ALA A 14 7.12 7.23 24.09
C ALA A 14 6.01 7.13 23.01
N GLY A 15 4.76 7.27 23.36
CA GLY A 15 3.65 7.15 22.40
C GLY A 15 3.47 5.75 21.80
N VAL A 16 4.13 4.75 22.37
CA VAL A 16 4.05 3.37 21.87
C VAL A 16 2.94 2.65 22.61
N ASP A 17 1.87 2.31 21.90
CA ASP A 17 0.86 1.40 22.40
C ASP A 17 1.46 -0.01 22.44
N SER A 18 1.59 -0.59 23.62
CA SER A 18 1.92 -2.00 23.74
C SER A 18 0.71 -2.82 23.29
N PRO A 19 0.87 -3.76 22.34
CA PRO A 19 -0.21 -4.64 21.95
C PRO A 19 -0.67 -5.48 23.14
N GLY A 20 -1.98 -5.70 23.26
CA GLY A 20 -2.55 -6.59 24.25
C GLY A 20 -2.11 -8.03 24.04
N VAL A 21 -2.23 -8.82 25.07
CA VAL A 21 -1.95 -10.27 25.03
C VAL A 21 -3.22 -11.02 25.40
N ILE A 22 -3.65 -11.94 24.55
CA ILE A 22 -4.67 -12.94 24.91
C ILE A 22 -3.95 -14.19 25.36
N GLN A 23 -4.19 -14.58 26.61
CA GLN A 23 -3.64 -15.79 27.17
C GLN A 23 -4.71 -16.88 27.25
N ARG A 24 -4.42 -18.04 26.69
CA ARG A 24 -5.20 -19.26 26.90
C ARG A 24 -4.72 -19.93 28.17
N VAL A 25 -5.62 -20.20 29.08
CA VAL A 25 -5.32 -20.85 30.35
C VAL A 25 -6.11 -22.13 30.49
N ALA A 26 -5.52 -23.14 31.15
CA ALA A 26 -6.21 -24.37 31.49
C ALA A 26 -7.20 -24.13 32.64
N SER A 27 -8.41 -24.63 32.51
CA SER A 27 -9.34 -24.75 33.62
C SER A 27 -9.18 -26.16 34.23
N PRO A 28 -9.17 -26.34 35.55
CA PRO A 28 -9.44 -25.38 36.62
C PRO A 28 -8.22 -24.72 37.27
N ASN A 29 -6.99 -25.07 36.89
CA ASN A 29 -5.79 -24.66 37.64
C ASN A 29 -5.18 -23.31 37.15
N GLY A 30 -5.71 -22.71 36.08
CA GLY A 30 -5.23 -21.44 35.56
C GLY A 30 -3.84 -21.48 34.92
N ALA A 31 -3.27 -22.69 34.68
CA ALA A 31 -1.97 -22.79 34.06
C ALA A 31 -1.99 -22.18 32.65
N GLY A 32 -1.04 -21.33 32.36
CA GLY A 32 -0.87 -20.71 31.02
C GLY A 32 -0.55 -21.82 30.01
N LEU A 33 -1.38 -21.95 28.98
CA LEU A 33 -1.18 -22.87 27.87
C LEU A 33 -0.50 -22.22 26.69
N ARG A 34 -0.99 -21.05 26.31
CA ARG A 34 -0.47 -20.24 25.19
C ARG A 34 -0.81 -18.79 25.40
N SER A 35 0.03 -17.91 24.88
CA SER A 35 -0.26 -16.49 24.80
C SER A 35 -0.05 -16.00 23.37
N THR A 36 -0.91 -15.10 22.93
CA THR A 36 -0.73 -14.40 21.67
C THR A 36 -0.78 -12.91 21.88
N ARG A 37 0.06 -12.18 21.18
CA ARG A 37 -0.03 -10.74 21.15
C ARG A 37 -1.19 -10.34 20.27
N MET A 38 -2.05 -9.47 20.80
CA MET A 38 -3.05 -8.83 19.97
C MET A 38 -2.39 -7.81 19.05
N ALA A 39 -2.94 -7.73 17.89
CA ALA A 39 -2.51 -6.81 16.87
C ALA A 39 -2.71 -5.34 17.28
N GLU A 40 -3.69 -5.02 18.11
CA GLU A 40 -4.04 -3.65 18.47
C GLU A 40 -4.33 -3.51 19.96
N ALA A 41 -4.12 -2.28 20.45
CA ALA A 41 -4.57 -1.92 21.78
C ALA A 41 -6.09 -2.03 21.89
N PRO A 42 -6.64 -2.37 23.05
CA PRO A 42 -8.08 -2.29 23.29
C PRO A 42 -8.58 -0.86 23.08
N LEU A 43 -9.84 -0.74 22.64
CA LEU A 43 -10.48 0.52 22.25
C LEU A 43 -10.36 1.65 23.29
N LEU A 44 -10.32 1.31 24.58
CA LEU A 44 -10.20 2.27 25.68
C LEU A 44 -9.18 1.77 26.71
N PRO A 45 -8.48 2.67 27.40
CA PRO A 45 -7.70 2.34 28.58
C PRO A 45 -8.55 1.56 29.60
N ALA A 46 -7.96 0.61 30.29
CA ALA A 46 -8.70 -0.27 31.19
C ALA A 46 -9.51 0.47 32.27
N ALA A 47 -9.02 1.64 32.71
CA ALA A 47 -9.70 2.49 33.68
C ALA A 47 -10.95 3.23 33.14
N GLU A 48 -11.09 3.35 31.83
CA GLU A 48 -12.14 4.11 31.16
C GLU A 48 -13.16 3.20 30.46
N ARG A 49 -13.04 1.87 30.58
CA ARG A 49 -13.95 0.92 29.92
C ARG A 49 -15.28 0.90 30.61
N PRO A 50 -16.38 1.30 29.95
CA PRO A 50 -17.72 1.14 30.50
C PRO A 50 -18.17 -0.33 30.48
N PHE A 51 -17.46 -1.22 29.76
CA PHE A 51 -17.81 -2.63 29.60
C PHE A 51 -16.65 -3.53 30.06
N THR A 52 -17.00 -4.59 30.76
CA THR A 52 -16.06 -5.58 31.29
C THR A 52 -15.67 -6.67 30.28
N ARG A 53 -16.30 -6.69 29.10
CA ARG A 53 -16.06 -7.75 28.09
C ARG A 53 -15.62 -7.14 26.76
N THR A 54 -14.36 -7.20 26.51
CA THR A 54 -13.75 -6.87 25.20
C THR A 54 -13.47 -8.11 24.35
N LEU A 55 -13.68 -9.29 24.93
CA LEU A 55 -13.43 -10.60 24.32
C LEU A 55 -14.71 -11.43 24.32
N ALA A 56 -15.09 -11.94 23.17
CA ALA A 56 -16.23 -12.83 22.98
C ALA A 56 -15.82 -14.10 22.24
N VAL A 57 -16.50 -15.20 22.53
CA VAL A 57 -16.26 -16.50 21.88
C VAL A 57 -17.31 -16.73 20.80
N MET A 58 -16.86 -17.03 19.58
CA MET A 58 -17.69 -17.48 18.46
C MET A 58 -17.62 -18.98 18.33
N TYR A 59 -18.52 -19.69 19.02
CA TYR A 59 -18.51 -21.17 19.05
C TYR A 59 -18.67 -21.81 17.67
N THR A 60 -19.53 -21.23 16.81
CA THR A 60 -19.83 -21.77 15.48
C THR A 60 -18.65 -21.68 14.50
N ARG A 61 -17.70 -20.80 14.77
CA ARG A 61 -16.51 -20.59 13.92
C ARG A 61 -15.19 -20.93 14.61
N GLN A 62 -15.28 -21.45 15.83
CA GLN A 62 -14.08 -21.74 16.64
C GLN A 62 -13.12 -20.54 16.69
N ALA A 63 -13.64 -19.36 16.96
CA ALA A 63 -12.87 -18.12 16.96
C ALA A 63 -13.19 -17.27 18.21
N LEU A 64 -12.24 -16.40 18.54
CA LEU A 64 -12.40 -15.34 19.52
C LEU A 64 -12.55 -14.04 18.78
N VAL A 65 -13.44 -13.16 19.24
CA VAL A 65 -13.59 -11.79 18.74
C VAL A 65 -13.17 -10.85 19.85
N SER A 66 -12.22 -9.99 19.56
CA SER A 66 -11.79 -8.92 20.46
C SER A 66 -12.15 -7.56 19.85
N LEU A 67 -12.66 -6.66 20.68
CA LEU A 67 -12.88 -5.28 20.29
C LEU A 67 -11.58 -4.49 20.44
N THR A 68 -11.14 -3.90 19.34
CA THR A 68 -9.89 -3.14 19.25
C THR A 68 -10.15 -1.72 18.75
N THR A 69 -9.12 -0.89 18.70
CA THR A 69 -9.24 0.52 18.25
C THR A 69 -9.69 0.65 16.81
N SER A 70 -9.40 -0.31 15.94
CA SER A 70 -9.83 -0.31 14.52
C SER A 70 -11.10 -1.12 14.28
N GLY A 71 -11.73 -1.69 15.31
CA GLY A 71 -12.94 -2.49 15.19
C GLY A 71 -12.84 -3.84 15.87
N PHE A 72 -13.09 -4.93 15.13
CA PHE A 72 -13.06 -6.28 15.67
C PHE A 72 -11.86 -7.05 15.14
N THR A 73 -11.07 -7.63 16.04
CA THR A 73 -10.07 -8.64 15.69
C THR A 73 -10.66 -10.02 15.92
N VAL A 74 -10.63 -10.88 14.90
CA VAL A 74 -11.07 -12.28 14.97
C VAL A 74 -9.81 -13.16 15.06
N LEU A 75 -9.71 -13.93 16.14
CA LEU A 75 -8.61 -14.86 16.37
C LEU A 75 -9.16 -16.29 16.31
N PRO A 76 -8.58 -17.19 15.52
CA PRO A 76 -8.98 -18.60 15.53
C PRO A 76 -8.86 -19.21 16.94
N TRP A 77 -9.77 -20.07 17.32
CA TRP A 77 -9.75 -20.76 18.62
C TRP A 77 -8.46 -21.60 18.81
N ASP A 78 -8.08 -22.26 17.72
CA ASP A 78 -6.83 -22.99 17.64
C ASP A 78 -5.70 -22.09 17.14
N TYR A 79 -5.71 -20.82 17.57
CA TYR A 79 -4.57 -19.96 17.35
C TYR A 79 -3.32 -20.71 17.75
N ASP A 80 -2.65 -21.25 16.77
CA ASP A 80 -1.50 -22.08 16.97
C ASP A 80 -0.24 -21.21 17.04
N ALA A 81 0.47 -21.30 18.16
CA ALA A 81 1.80 -20.72 18.27
C ALA A 81 2.79 -21.30 17.23
N SER A 82 2.38 -22.32 16.47
CA SER A 82 3.15 -22.83 15.32
C SER A 82 3.05 -21.92 14.09
N VAL A 83 2.07 -21.00 14.03
CA VAL A 83 2.04 -19.98 12.97
C VAL A 83 3.08 -18.93 13.30
N ALA A 84 4.14 -18.91 12.55
CA ALA A 84 5.20 -17.93 12.73
C ALA A 84 4.66 -16.49 12.55
N PRO A 85 5.16 -15.52 13.34
CA PRO A 85 4.76 -14.13 13.17
C PRO A 85 5.14 -13.62 11.77
N PRO A 86 4.44 -12.60 11.26
CA PRO A 86 4.78 -12.01 9.99
C PRO A 86 6.15 -11.33 10.06
N ARG A 87 6.92 -11.45 8.99
CA ARG A 87 8.21 -10.77 8.84
C ARG A 87 8.21 -9.96 7.56
N ILE A 88 8.46 -8.66 7.70
CA ILE A 88 8.65 -7.74 6.57
C ILE A 88 10.14 -7.71 6.24
N ASP A 89 10.50 -8.16 5.04
CA ASP A 89 11.89 -8.12 4.56
C ASP A 89 12.20 -6.78 3.89
N ARG A 90 11.25 -6.27 3.09
CA ARG A 90 11.37 -4.99 2.43
C ARG A 90 10.01 -4.41 2.07
N ILE A 91 9.96 -3.08 1.97
CA ILE A 91 8.83 -2.34 1.41
C ILE A 91 9.35 -1.56 0.20
N VAL A 92 8.65 -1.67 -0.91
CA VAL A 92 9.01 -1.06 -2.18
C VAL A 92 7.80 -0.36 -2.81
N ASN A 93 8.05 0.56 -3.71
CA ASN A 93 7.02 1.12 -4.56
C ASN A 93 6.43 0.02 -5.45
N ALA A 94 5.11 -0.10 -5.51
CA ALA A 94 4.44 -1.17 -6.25
C ALA A 94 4.55 -1.02 -7.78
N ALA A 95 4.94 0.16 -8.27
CA ALA A 95 5.05 0.42 -9.70
C ALA A 95 6.36 -0.11 -10.30
N ASP A 96 7.49 0.14 -9.65
CA ASP A 96 8.83 -0.14 -10.19
C ASP A 96 9.76 -0.90 -9.24
N TYR A 97 9.26 -1.26 -8.06
CA TYR A 97 9.99 -1.96 -7.00
C TYR A 97 11.21 -1.20 -6.44
N THR A 98 11.26 0.12 -6.62
CA THR A 98 12.24 0.99 -5.94
C THR A 98 11.85 1.23 -4.47
N GLY A 99 12.80 1.77 -3.68
CA GLY A 99 12.55 2.08 -2.26
C GLY A 99 11.87 3.42 -1.99
N ASN A 100 11.59 4.23 -3.02
CA ASN A 100 11.05 5.57 -2.86
C ASN A 100 9.53 5.55 -2.76
N THR A 101 9.00 6.21 -1.74
CA THR A 101 7.55 6.30 -1.48
C THR A 101 7.15 7.72 -1.10
N ALA A 102 5.91 8.08 -1.42
CA ALA A 102 5.30 9.37 -1.12
C ALA A 102 3.87 9.18 -0.59
N PRO A 103 3.19 10.21 -0.07
CA PRO A 103 1.78 10.14 0.27
C PRO A 103 0.96 9.63 -0.93
N GLY A 104 0.00 8.75 -0.67
CA GLY A 104 -0.84 8.15 -1.70
C GLY A 104 -0.19 7.08 -2.58
N SER A 105 1.12 6.80 -2.42
CA SER A 105 1.81 5.73 -3.16
C SER A 105 1.17 4.37 -2.94
N LEU A 106 1.13 3.58 -3.99
CA LEU A 106 0.96 2.13 -3.86
C LEU A 106 2.30 1.49 -3.51
N ILE A 107 2.30 0.65 -2.49
CA ILE A 107 3.48 -0.06 -1.99
C ILE A 107 3.28 -1.56 -2.00
N SER A 108 4.37 -2.29 -2.16
CA SER A 108 4.41 -3.74 -1.98
C SER A 108 5.32 -4.07 -0.79
N LEU A 109 4.75 -4.72 0.22
CA LEU A 109 5.50 -5.36 1.29
C LEU A 109 5.88 -6.74 0.81
N ILE A 110 7.14 -7.09 0.93
CA ILE A 110 7.68 -8.41 0.61
C ILE A 110 8.24 -9.01 1.89
N GLY A 111 7.93 -10.29 2.12
CA GLY A 111 8.35 -10.94 3.36
C GLY A 111 7.86 -12.38 3.46
N SER A 112 7.60 -12.81 4.67
CA SER A 112 7.09 -14.16 4.96
C SER A 112 5.98 -14.11 6.00
N ASN A 113 5.03 -15.04 5.91
CA ASN A 113 3.86 -15.15 6.79
C ASN A 113 3.01 -13.86 6.83
N LEU A 114 3.00 -13.10 5.74
CA LEU A 114 2.32 -11.79 5.70
C LEU A 114 0.80 -11.92 5.69
N SER A 115 0.27 -13.04 5.20
CA SER A 115 -1.15 -13.38 5.25
C SER A 115 -1.34 -14.88 5.21
N PRO A 116 -2.29 -15.45 5.96
CA PRO A 116 -2.61 -16.88 5.90
C PRO A 116 -3.38 -17.28 4.63
N VAL A 117 -3.98 -16.32 3.93
CA VAL A 117 -4.78 -16.56 2.73
C VAL A 117 -4.41 -15.59 1.61
N ASN A 118 -4.52 -16.06 0.37
CA ASN A 118 -4.38 -15.20 -0.80
C ASN A 118 -5.71 -14.51 -1.08
N GLN A 119 -5.74 -13.20 -0.99
CA GLN A 119 -6.93 -12.40 -1.24
C GLN A 119 -6.58 -11.11 -1.98
N ALA A 120 -7.37 -10.79 -2.99
CA ALA A 120 -7.36 -9.51 -3.67
C ALA A 120 -8.72 -8.83 -3.54
N THR A 121 -8.74 -7.52 -3.64
CA THR A 121 -9.99 -6.75 -3.67
C THR A 121 -9.96 -5.68 -4.75
N SER A 122 -11.11 -5.47 -5.38
CA SER A 122 -11.39 -4.32 -6.25
C SER A 122 -12.51 -3.45 -5.67
N THR A 123 -12.98 -3.77 -4.44
CA THR A 123 -14.02 -2.98 -3.77
C THR A 123 -13.46 -1.64 -3.34
N THR A 124 -14.14 -0.56 -3.64
CA THR A 124 -13.80 0.80 -3.21
C THR A 124 -14.90 1.37 -2.31
N PRO A 125 -14.54 2.05 -1.20
CA PRO A 125 -13.18 2.25 -0.71
C PRO A 125 -12.48 0.93 -0.35
N LEU A 126 -11.14 0.90 -0.49
CA LEU A 126 -10.35 -0.28 -0.15
C LEU A 126 -10.46 -0.62 1.33
N PRO A 127 -10.53 -1.89 1.71
CA PRO A 127 -10.55 -2.31 3.10
C PRO A 127 -9.19 -2.05 3.78
N THR A 128 -9.21 -1.81 5.09
CA THR A 128 -8.02 -1.66 5.92
C THR A 128 -7.56 -2.97 6.56
N ALA A 129 -8.28 -4.05 6.30
CA ALA A 129 -7.91 -5.43 6.64
C ALA A 129 -8.24 -6.34 5.45
N LEU A 130 -7.31 -7.19 5.06
CA LEU A 130 -7.46 -8.10 3.92
C LEU A 130 -6.67 -9.38 4.16
N GLY A 131 -7.24 -10.54 3.84
CA GLY A 131 -6.56 -11.83 4.01
C GLY A 131 -6.18 -12.11 5.47
N GLU A 132 -7.01 -11.71 6.44
CA GLU A 132 -6.76 -11.81 7.88
C GLU A 132 -5.51 -11.02 8.33
N SER A 133 -5.12 -10.02 7.56
CA SER A 133 -3.96 -9.17 7.83
C SER A 133 -4.38 -7.71 7.90
N CYS A 134 -3.69 -6.94 8.73
CA CYS A 134 -3.89 -5.51 8.87
C CYS A 134 -2.52 -4.83 8.95
N LEU A 135 -2.28 -3.89 8.03
CA LEU A 135 -1.09 -3.06 8.02
C LEU A 135 -1.40 -1.70 8.64
N THR A 136 -0.51 -1.23 9.50
CA THR A 136 -0.63 0.12 10.07
C THR A 136 0.59 0.97 9.74
N VAL A 137 0.37 2.27 9.55
CA VAL A 137 1.40 3.30 9.47
C VAL A 137 1.22 4.23 10.66
N ASN A 138 2.23 4.34 11.53
CA ASN A 138 2.14 5.09 12.79
C ASN A 138 0.89 4.72 13.64
N GLY A 139 0.50 3.44 13.62
CA GLY A 139 -0.67 2.94 14.34
C GLY A 139 -2.02 3.15 13.64
N VAL A 140 -2.07 3.81 12.48
CA VAL A 140 -3.29 4.01 11.69
C VAL A 140 -3.39 2.91 10.63
N PRO A 141 -4.49 2.13 10.57
CA PRO A 141 -4.71 1.13 9.54
C PRO A 141 -4.74 1.74 8.14
N VAL A 142 -4.13 1.05 7.18
CA VAL A 142 -4.01 1.54 5.79
C VAL A 142 -4.79 0.67 4.81
N PRO A 143 -5.28 1.26 3.70
CA PRO A 143 -6.00 0.52 2.68
C PRO A 143 -5.14 -0.54 2.00
N MET A 144 -5.70 -1.72 1.79
CA MET A 144 -5.03 -2.87 1.21
C MET A 144 -5.73 -3.34 -0.07
N LEU A 145 -4.93 -3.75 -1.08
CA LEU A 145 -5.42 -4.23 -2.37
C LEU A 145 -5.23 -5.74 -2.55
N PHE A 146 -4.13 -6.25 -1.99
CA PHE A 146 -3.74 -7.64 -2.13
C PHE A 146 -3.02 -8.12 -0.87
N ALA A 147 -3.26 -9.37 -0.49
CA ALA A 147 -2.56 -10.04 0.59
C ALA A 147 -2.29 -11.50 0.22
N SER A 148 -1.07 -11.96 0.47
CA SER A 148 -0.61 -13.34 0.36
C SER A 148 0.43 -13.62 1.43
N SER A 149 0.91 -14.86 1.54
CA SER A 149 1.97 -15.22 2.49
C SER A 149 3.29 -14.48 2.27
N GLU A 150 3.55 -14.00 1.06
CA GLU A 150 4.83 -13.41 0.65
C GLU A 150 4.73 -11.94 0.23
N GLN A 151 3.52 -11.44 -0.04
CA GLN A 151 3.31 -10.08 -0.53
C GLN A 151 2.01 -9.47 -0.03
N ILE A 152 2.08 -8.20 0.36
CA ILE A 152 0.92 -7.33 0.59
C ILE A 152 1.06 -6.09 -0.27
N ASN A 153 -0.01 -5.71 -0.98
CA ASN A 153 -0.09 -4.42 -1.65
C ASN A 153 -1.04 -3.50 -0.89
N ALA A 154 -0.58 -2.30 -0.59
CA ALA A 154 -1.32 -1.32 0.20
C ALA A 154 -1.09 0.10 -0.34
N GLN A 155 -1.93 1.04 0.09
CA GLN A 155 -1.76 2.45 -0.21
C GLN A 155 -1.24 3.19 1.02
N VAL A 156 -0.20 4.00 0.85
CA VAL A 156 0.28 4.93 1.87
C VAL A 156 -0.77 6.02 2.09
N PRO A 157 -1.17 6.33 3.33
CA PRO A 157 -2.10 7.43 3.59
C PRO A 157 -1.56 8.77 3.09
N TYR A 158 -2.46 9.68 2.69
CA TYR A 158 -2.06 11.02 2.23
C TYR A 158 -1.59 11.94 3.37
N GLN A 159 -1.94 11.61 4.62
CA GLN A 159 -1.67 12.45 5.80
C GLN A 159 -0.34 12.13 6.49
N VAL A 160 0.53 11.34 5.86
CA VAL A 160 1.83 10.95 6.43
C VAL A 160 2.98 11.58 5.65
N ASP A 161 4.04 11.94 6.36
CA ASP A 161 5.28 12.48 5.81
C ASP A 161 6.48 12.08 6.68
N GLY A 162 7.69 12.27 6.16
CA GLY A 162 8.91 12.00 6.90
C GLY A 162 9.08 10.54 7.31
N ASN A 163 9.60 10.30 8.49
CA ASN A 163 9.84 8.95 8.99
C ASN A 163 8.58 8.37 9.63
N VAL A 164 8.15 7.23 9.13
CA VAL A 164 6.99 6.49 9.63
C VAL A 164 7.38 5.07 10.01
N THR A 165 6.61 4.49 10.93
CA THR A 165 6.77 3.08 11.36
C THR A 165 5.60 2.28 10.84
N LEU A 166 5.89 1.19 10.12
CA LEU A 166 4.92 0.22 9.67
C LEU A 166 4.96 -1.02 10.55
N ILE A 167 3.78 -1.54 10.85
CA ILE A 167 3.58 -2.77 11.62
C ILE A 167 2.51 -3.59 10.93
N LEU A 168 2.83 -4.82 10.59
CA LEU A 168 1.90 -5.79 10.05
C LEU A 168 1.39 -6.72 11.13
N ARG A 169 0.13 -7.04 11.08
CA ARG A 169 -0.60 -7.86 12.02
C ARG A 169 -1.33 -8.96 11.30
N THR A 170 -1.13 -10.19 11.76
CA THR A 170 -1.75 -11.39 11.21
C THR A 170 -2.21 -12.29 12.38
N PRO A 171 -2.98 -13.35 12.13
CA PRO A 171 -3.25 -14.36 13.14
C PRO A 171 -1.98 -14.99 13.75
N GLY A 172 -0.86 -14.98 13.02
CA GLY A 172 0.45 -15.44 13.51
C GLY A 172 1.13 -14.50 14.50
N GLY A 173 0.64 -13.27 14.64
CA GLY A 173 1.19 -12.26 15.56
C GLY A 173 1.46 -10.92 14.88
N VAL A 174 2.45 -10.23 15.40
CA VAL A 174 2.82 -8.85 14.97
C VAL A 174 4.25 -8.88 14.44
N SER A 175 4.49 -8.20 13.33
CA SER A 175 5.84 -8.04 12.78
C SER A 175 6.70 -7.15 13.70
N ASP A 176 8.00 -7.19 13.49
CA ASP A 176 8.87 -6.13 13.95
C ASP A 176 8.52 -4.80 13.29
N ASN A 177 8.94 -3.71 13.91
CA ASN A 177 8.79 -2.38 13.37
C ASN A 177 9.61 -2.22 12.09
N TYR A 178 8.96 -1.78 11.01
CA TYR A 178 9.63 -1.43 9.77
C TYR A 178 9.59 0.09 9.59
N ASN A 179 10.76 0.73 9.53
CA ASN A 179 10.85 2.18 9.36
C ASN A 179 10.98 2.53 7.88
N LEU A 180 10.18 3.48 7.43
CA LEU A 180 10.15 3.95 6.05
C LEU A 180 10.18 5.48 6.04
N THR A 181 10.88 6.07 5.08
CA THR A 181 10.86 7.51 4.86
C THR A 181 9.91 7.86 3.73
N ILE A 182 8.94 8.71 4.02
CA ILE A 182 7.96 9.21 3.04
C ILE A 182 8.48 10.56 2.52
N LEU A 183 8.73 10.60 1.21
CA LEU A 183 9.15 11.81 0.48
C LEU A 183 7.93 12.64 0.08
N PRO A 184 8.05 13.95 -0.14
CA PRO A 184 6.91 14.76 -0.61
C PRO A 184 6.34 14.30 -1.96
N ALA A 185 7.20 13.77 -2.83
CA ALA A 185 6.86 13.11 -4.09
C ALA A 185 7.91 12.02 -4.39
N ALA A 186 7.50 10.95 -5.04
CA ALA A 186 8.34 9.83 -5.49
C ALA A 186 7.69 9.19 -6.73
N PRO A 187 7.60 9.93 -7.86
CA PRO A 187 6.92 9.43 -9.05
C PRO A 187 7.57 8.15 -9.54
N SER A 188 6.78 7.10 -9.76
CA SER A 188 7.24 5.80 -10.23
C SER A 188 6.29 5.28 -11.28
N ILE A 189 6.81 5.05 -12.51
CA ILE A 189 6.04 4.55 -13.65
C ILE A 189 5.77 3.07 -13.46
N PHE A 190 4.50 2.66 -13.59
CA PHE A 190 4.13 1.25 -13.52
C PHE A 190 4.83 0.44 -14.61
N ARG A 191 5.14 -0.80 -14.26
CA ARG A 191 5.69 -1.79 -15.16
C ARG A 191 4.67 -2.89 -15.43
N SER A 192 4.54 -3.29 -16.70
CA SER A 192 3.76 -4.48 -17.03
C SER A 192 4.50 -5.71 -16.52
N GLY A 193 3.86 -6.49 -15.64
CA GLY A 193 4.38 -7.79 -15.19
C GLY A 193 3.46 -8.87 -15.67
N SER A 194 3.92 -9.79 -16.51
CA SER A 194 3.60 -11.22 -16.51
C SER A 194 3.89 -11.92 -17.85
N ASN A 195 4.43 -13.12 -17.77
CA ASN A 195 4.29 -14.30 -18.66
C ASN A 195 4.40 -14.12 -20.18
N GLY A 196 5.01 -13.04 -20.68
CA GLY A 196 5.23 -12.83 -22.12
C GLY A 196 6.68 -12.44 -22.43
N VAL A 197 7.01 -12.42 -23.70
CA VAL A 197 8.35 -12.15 -24.24
C VAL A 197 8.84 -10.72 -23.96
N GLU A 198 7.92 -9.81 -23.60
CA GLU A 198 8.20 -8.41 -23.23
C GLU A 198 7.73 -8.15 -21.80
N THR A 199 8.41 -8.72 -20.82
CA THR A 199 8.17 -8.47 -19.40
C THR A 199 8.84 -7.17 -18.96
N ASN A 200 8.21 -6.47 -17.98
CA ASN A 200 8.78 -5.27 -17.36
C ASN A 200 8.77 -4.01 -18.26
N LEU A 201 7.83 -3.91 -19.19
CA LEU A 201 7.63 -2.71 -19.99
C LEU A 201 7.01 -1.57 -19.16
N PRO A 202 7.41 -0.31 -19.39
CA PRO A 202 6.72 0.81 -18.76
C PRO A 202 5.26 0.89 -19.25
N VAL A 203 4.35 1.16 -18.33
CA VAL A 203 2.92 1.31 -18.65
C VAL A 203 2.69 2.70 -19.24
N ILE A 204 3.04 2.83 -20.51
CA ILE A 204 2.84 3.99 -21.36
C ILE A 204 1.95 3.56 -22.53
N VAL A 205 0.79 4.19 -22.66
CA VAL A 205 -0.22 3.84 -23.66
C VAL A 205 -0.25 4.93 -24.72
N ARG A 206 -0.29 4.55 -25.99
CA ARG A 206 -0.52 5.48 -27.10
C ARG A 206 -2.02 5.70 -27.27
N ALA A 207 -2.49 6.95 -27.18
CA ALA A 207 -3.91 7.26 -27.34
C ALA A 207 -4.48 6.83 -28.71
N LYS A 208 -3.64 6.78 -29.74
CA LYS A 208 -4.05 6.43 -31.11
C LYS A 208 -4.63 5.00 -31.23
N ASN A 209 -4.11 4.02 -30.47
CA ASN A 209 -4.52 2.64 -30.57
C ASN A 209 -4.89 2.00 -29.23
N GLY A 210 -4.69 2.71 -28.09
CA GLY A 210 -4.98 2.18 -26.76
C GLY A 210 -4.01 1.09 -26.27
N GLU A 211 -2.87 0.90 -26.96
CA GLU A 211 -1.92 -0.17 -26.67
C GLU A 211 -0.65 0.35 -25.98
N LEU A 212 -0.01 -0.55 -25.22
CA LEU A 212 1.28 -0.26 -24.59
C LEU A 212 2.35 0.07 -25.63
N THR A 213 3.22 0.98 -25.26
CA THR A 213 4.45 1.25 -26.01
C THR A 213 5.40 0.08 -25.88
N THR A 214 5.78 -0.50 -27.01
CA THR A 214 6.66 -1.66 -27.13
C THR A 214 7.66 -1.45 -28.27
N VAL A 215 8.54 -2.40 -28.47
CA VAL A 215 9.42 -2.41 -29.64
C VAL A 215 8.62 -2.46 -30.95
N SER A 216 7.49 -3.19 -30.96
CA SER A 216 6.60 -3.30 -32.13
C SER A 216 5.58 -2.17 -32.24
N ASN A 217 5.29 -1.47 -31.14
CA ASN A 217 4.40 -0.30 -31.08
C ASN A 217 5.17 0.94 -30.58
N PRO A 218 6.14 1.49 -31.34
CA PRO A 218 7.00 2.58 -30.92
C PRO A 218 6.25 3.92 -30.88
N LEU A 219 6.80 4.85 -30.14
CA LEU A 219 6.35 6.24 -30.11
C LEU A 219 6.72 6.96 -31.40
N ARG A 220 5.89 7.92 -31.81
CA ARG A 220 6.09 8.78 -32.97
C ARG A 220 5.85 10.25 -32.65
N ALA A 221 6.38 11.13 -33.47
CA ALA A 221 6.04 12.55 -33.38
C ALA A 221 4.52 12.75 -33.48
N ASN A 222 4.00 13.72 -32.74
CA ASN A 222 2.59 14.06 -32.58
C ASN A 222 1.72 12.98 -31.91
N ASP A 223 2.26 11.87 -31.41
CA ASP A 223 1.51 10.95 -30.56
C ASP A 223 1.12 11.65 -29.24
N LEU A 224 -0.11 11.42 -28.81
CA LEU A 224 -0.53 11.62 -27.43
C LEU A 224 -0.31 10.33 -26.68
N ILE A 225 0.39 10.39 -25.57
CA ILE A 225 0.68 9.26 -24.70
C ILE A 225 0.08 9.46 -23.33
N THR A 226 -0.36 8.36 -22.70
CA THR A 226 -0.78 8.32 -21.30
C THR A 226 0.23 7.50 -20.53
N ILE A 227 0.85 8.11 -19.53
CA ILE A 227 1.82 7.48 -18.62
C ILE A 227 1.10 7.17 -17.33
N TYR A 228 1.10 5.90 -16.90
CA TYR A 228 0.52 5.50 -15.62
C TYR A 228 1.61 5.34 -14.57
N LEU A 229 1.38 5.98 -13.40
CA LEU A 229 2.38 6.03 -12.34
C LEU A 229 1.70 6.13 -10.96
N THR A 230 2.48 5.95 -9.91
CA THR A 230 2.08 6.21 -8.52
C THR A 230 3.10 7.11 -7.84
N GLY A 231 2.83 7.56 -6.60
CA GLY A 231 3.80 8.28 -5.80
C GLY A 231 3.91 9.77 -6.09
N MET A 232 2.90 10.38 -6.69
CA MET A 232 2.94 11.82 -6.99
C MET A 232 2.59 12.72 -5.79
N GLY A 233 2.44 12.16 -4.60
CA GLY A 233 2.22 12.92 -3.37
C GLY A 233 0.78 13.40 -3.20
N ASN A 234 0.61 14.42 -2.37
CA ASN A 234 -0.69 14.99 -2.05
C ASN A 234 -1.36 15.66 -3.26
N THR A 235 -2.70 15.66 -3.28
CA THR A 235 -3.52 16.17 -4.37
C THR A 235 -4.39 17.35 -3.97
N SER A 236 -4.78 18.13 -4.96
CA SER A 236 -5.82 19.15 -4.87
C SER A 236 -6.85 18.95 -6.00
N PRO A 237 -8.14 18.73 -5.69
CA PRO A 237 -8.70 18.46 -4.37
C PRO A 237 -8.09 17.24 -3.67
N ALA A 238 -8.09 17.25 -2.33
CA ALA A 238 -7.59 16.14 -1.54
C ALA A 238 -8.50 14.90 -1.69
N VAL A 239 -7.88 13.72 -1.68
CA VAL A 239 -8.56 12.42 -1.71
C VAL A 239 -8.22 11.64 -0.44
N GLU A 240 -9.18 10.93 0.10
CA GLU A 240 -8.93 10.00 1.21
C GLU A 240 -8.26 8.72 0.71
N ALA A 241 -7.37 8.16 1.54
CA ALA A 241 -6.73 6.89 1.22
C ALA A 241 -7.78 5.77 1.06
N GLY A 242 -7.56 4.89 0.09
CA GLY A 242 -8.52 3.84 -0.25
C GLY A 242 -9.64 4.25 -1.18
N HIS A 243 -9.82 5.54 -1.42
CA HIS A 243 -10.83 6.04 -2.34
C HIS A 243 -10.26 6.25 -3.74
N PRO A 244 -11.03 5.97 -4.79
CA PRO A 244 -10.60 6.23 -6.16
C PRO A 244 -10.58 7.73 -6.47
N GLY A 245 -9.75 8.10 -7.43
CA GLY A 245 -9.76 9.45 -7.99
C GLY A 245 -11.12 9.80 -8.60
N GLY A 246 -11.61 11.01 -8.33
CA GLY A 246 -12.82 11.56 -8.95
C GLY A 246 -12.57 11.99 -10.41
N SER A 247 -13.63 12.01 -11.20
CA SER A 247 -13.57 12.49 -12.60
C SER A 247 -13.86 13.98 -12.74
N ASN A 248 -14.57 14.58 -11.79
CA ASN A 248 -14.93 16.02 -11.82
C ASN A 248 -15.21 16.55 -10.40
N PRO A 249 -14.36 17.41 -9.83
CA PRO A 249 -13.05 17.79 -10.37
C PRO A 249 -12.03 16.65 -10.25
N VAL A 250 -11.05 16.64 -11.15
CA VAL A 250 -9.91 15.72 -11.07
C VAL A 250 -8.96 16.18 -9.99
N SER A 251 -8.49 15.24 -9.17
CA SER A 251 -7.47 15.50 -8.14
C SER A 251 -6.08 15.47 -8.76
N ALA A 252 -5.47 16.63 -8.91
CA ALA A 252 -4.13 16.81 -9.45
C ALA A 252 -3.07 16.85 -8.34
N PRO A 253 -1.83 16.38 -8.57
CA PRO A 253 -0.76 16.50 -7.59
C PRO A 253 -0.43 17.96 -7.31
N ILE A 254 -0.15 18.30 -6.04
CA ILE A 254 0.17 19.67 -5.62
C ILE A 254 1.54 20.10 -6.16
N ILE A 255 2.51 19.17 -6.22
CA ILE A 255 3.82 19.43 -6.79
C ILE A 255 3.73 19.21 -8.31
N GLU A 256 4.04 20.23 -9.07
CA GLU A 256 3.98 20.18 -10.53
C GLU A 256 4.96 19.15 -11.11
N ALA A 257 4.52 18.42 -12.12
CA ALA A 257 5.31 17.43 -12.83
C ALA A 257 5.63 17.90 -14.26
N SER A 258 6.82 17.54 -14.75
CA SER A 258 7.24 17.74 -16.13
C SER A 258 7.64 16.43 -16.76
N VAL A 259 7.51 16.33 -18.08
CA VAL A 259 7.86 15.14 -18.86
C VAL A 259 8.85 15.53 -19.95
N ARG A 260 9.89 14.70 -20.13
CA ARG A 260 10.91 14.88 -21.19
C ARG A 260 11.11 13.56 -21.93
N LEU A 261 11.39 13.67 -23.22
CA LEU A 261 11.79 12.54 -24.07
C LEU A 261 13.18 12.87 -24.67
N GLY A 262 14.19 12.16 -24.17
CA GLY A 262 15.57 12.61 -24.36
C GLY A 262 15.79 13.97 -23.70
N ASP A 263 16.27 14.92 -24.50
CA ASP A 263 16.48 16.31 -24.08
C ASP A 263 15.25 17.22 -24.34
N ARG A 264 14.20 16.72 -25.02
CA ARG A 264 13.03 17.50 -25.41
C ARG A 264 11.93 17.47 -24.35
N PRO A 265 11.44 18.63 -23.88
CA PRO A 265 10.26 18.68 -23.03
C PRO A 265 9.01 18.31 -23.85
N LEU A 266 8.11 17.56 -23.22
CA LEU A 266 6.80 17.25 -23.78
C LEU A 266 5.76 18.25 -23.26
N ALA A 267 4.77 18.56 -24.09
CA ALA A 267 3.59 19.31 -23.64
C ALA A 267 2.70 18.38 -22.81
N VAL A 268 2.58 18.66 -21.51
CA VAL A 268 1.67 17.94 -20.62
C VAL A 268 0.27 18.53 -20.81
N GLU A 269 -0.67 17.71 -21.30
CA GLU A 269 -2.06 18.12 -21.54
C GLU A 269 -2.96 17.81 -20.34
N PHE A 270 -2.59 16.79 -19.55
CA PHE A 270 -3.31 16.38 -18.35
C PHE A 270 -2.36 15.77 -17.33
N VAL A 271 -2.63 16.01 -16.03
CA VAL A 271 -2.01 15.30 -14.90
C VAL A 271 -3.01 15.21 -13.76
N GLY A 272 -3.21 14.00 -13.21
CA GLY A 272 -4.12 13.79 -12.09
C GLY A 272 -4.27 12.32 -11.73
N LEU A 273 -5.05 12.06 -10.69
CA LEU A 273 -5.47 10.69 -10.36
C LEU A 273 -6.32 10.14 -11.51
N ALA A 274 -6.02 8.91 -11.92
CA ALA A 274 -6.79 8.19 -12.92
C ALA A 274 -8.21 7.92 -12.37
N PRO A 275 -9.26 8.35 -13.08
CA PRO A 275 -10.63 8.19 -12.61
C PRO A 275 -10.97 6.73 -12.29
N GLY A 276 -11.58 6.49 -11.12
CA GLY A 276 -11.96 5.16 -10.69
C GLY A 276 -10.83 4.28 -10.17
N GLN A 277 -9.57 4.77 -10.19
CA GLN A 277 -8.41 4.04 -9.71
C GLN A 277 -7.93 4.61 -8.37
N VAL A 278 -7.46 3.73 -7.47
CA VAL A 278 -6.90 4.13 -6.18
C VAL A 278 -5.38 4.23 -6.28
N GLY A 279 -4.81 5.39 -5.93
CA GLY A 279 -3.36 5.61 -5.89
C GLY A 279 -2.64 5.56 -7.24
N VAL A 280 -3.39 5.48 -8.34
CA VAL A 280 -2.86 5.52 -9.70
C VAL A 280 -3.04 6.92 -10.26
N TYR A 281 -1.96 7.49 -10.77
CA TYR A 281 -1.96 8.75 -11.51
C TYR A 281 -1.80 8.49 -13.00
N GLN A 282 -2.27 9.41 -13.81
CA GLN A 282 -2.01 9.46 -15.23
C GLN A 282 -1.48 10.84 -15.63
N ILE A 283 -0.52 10.83 -16.55
CA ILE A 283 -0.02 12.02 -17.22
C ILE A 283 -0.27 11.83 -18.72
N GLU A 284 -0.97 12.77 -19.34
CA GLU A 284 -1.10 12.81 -20.79
C GLU A 284 -0.14 13.85 -21.35
N ALA A 285 0.71 13.40 -22.27
CA ALA A 285 1.73 14.26 -22.86
C ALA A 285 1.81 14.06 -24.38
N ARG A 286 2.01 15.16 -25.10
CA ARG A 286 2.15 15.15 -26.55
C ARG A 286 3.62 15.19 -26.95
N ILE A 287 3.99 14.29 -27.86
CA ILE A 287 5.35 14.18 -28.39
C ILE A 287 5.54 15.25 -29.48
N PRO A 288 6.46 16.23 -29.33
CA PRO A 288 6.72 17.21 -30.36
C PRO A 288 7.48 16.62 -31.55
N TYR A 289 7.53 17.35 -32.65
CA TYR A 289 8.42 17.03 -33.76
C TYR A 289 9.88 17.24 -33.36
N GLY A 290 10.78 16.47 -33.98
CA GLY A 290 12.23 16.61 -33.77
C GLY A 290 12.73 16.03 -32.44
N VAL A 291 11.99 15.09 -31.84
CA VAL A 291 12.49 14.27 -30.73
C VAL A 291 13.55 13.30 -31.23
N PRO A 292 14.50 12.89 -30.39
CA PRO A 292 15.47 11.87 -30.76
C PRO A 292 14.77 10.54 -31.07
N THR A 293 15.27 9.81 -32.06
CA THR A 293 14.77 8.48 -32.45
C THR A 293 15.76 7.40 -32.05
N GLY A 294 15.27 6.21 -31.74
CA GLY A 294 16.10 5.09 -31.31
C GLY A 294 15.30 4.04 -30.52
N PHE A 295 16.02 3.02 -30.02
CA PHE A 295 15.43 1.94 -29.25
C PHE A 295 15.28 2.26 -27.76
N ASP A 296 16.19 3.05 -27.19
CA ASP A 296 16.30 3.28 -25.75
C ASP A 296 16.33 4.79 -25.45
N ILE A 297 15.40 5.53 -26.01
CA ILE A 297 15.29 6.97 -25.72
C ILE A 297 14.73 7.15 -24.30
N PRO A 298 15.42 7.88 -23.41
CA PRO A 298 14.93 8.06 -22.04
C PRO A 298 13.68 8.94 -22.00
N LEU A 299 12.59 8.42 -21.47
CA LEU A 299 11.41 9.17 -21.09
C LEU A 299 11.48 9.41 -19.57
N THR A 300 11.51 10.66 -19.18
CA THR A 300 11.68 11.07 -17.77
C THR A 300 10.47 11.87 -17.32
N VAL A 301 9.88 11.44 -16.20
CA VAL A 301 8.92 12.25 -15.43
C VAL A 301 9.67 12.79 -14.22
N GLN A 302 9.67 14.12 -14.08
CA GLN A 302 10.29 14.81 -12.95
C GLN A 302 9.25 15.57 -12.15
N GLN A 303 9.36 15.48 -10.82
CA GLN A 303 8.47 16.17 -9.88
C GLN A 303 9.30 16.69 -8.69
N GLY A 304 9.51 18.00 -8.64
CA GLY A 304 10.46 18.59 -7.71
C GLY A 304 11.88 18.00 -7.89
N PRO A 305 12.55 17.54 -6.82
CA PRO A 305 13.88 16.92 -6.91
C PRO A 305 13.85 15.45 -7.35
N GLN A 306 12.68 14.83 -7.40
CA GLN A 306 12.51 13.41 -7.71
C GLN A 306 12.21 13.19 -9.19
N ALA A 307 12.74 12.11 -9.75
CA ALA A 307 12.48 11.74 -11.13
C ALA A 307 12.46 10.22 -11.31
N THR A 308 11.67 9.78 -12.28
CA THR A 308 11.69 8.40 -12.79
C THR A 308 11.97 8.42 -14.28
N THR A 309 12.82 7.52 -14.74
CA THR A 309 13.23 7.43 -16.15
C THR A 309 13.07 6.02 -16.66
N VAL A 310 12.49 5.88 -17.84
CA VAL A 310 12.30 4.60 -18.52
C VAL A 310 12.75 4.70 -19.97
N PRO A 311 13.37 3.66 -20.54
CA PRO A 311 13.68 3.63 -21.96
C PRO A 311 12.41 3.36 -22.77
N VAL A 312 12.27 4.04 -23.90
CA VAL A 312 11.18 3.82 -24.87
C VAL A 312 11.74 3.82 -26.29
N ARG A 313 11.11 3.07 -27.18
CA ARG A 313 11.42 3.12 -28.59
C ARG A 313 10.69 4.28 -29.26
N VAL A 314 11.43 5.09 -30.03
CA VAL A 314 10.92 6.23 -30.78
C VAL A 314 11.35 6.09 -32.26
N ILE A 315 10.42 6.31 -33.16
CA ILE A 315 10.68 6.34 -34.60
C ILE A 315 10.03 7.57 -35.24
N ASP A 316 10.42 7.92 -36.45
CA ASP A 316 9.86 9.01 -37.25
C ASP A 316 8.39 8.74 -37.62
#